data_b59e8a7724868ac44eda4e7c8059c808
#
_entry.id   b59e8a7724868ac44eda4e7c8059c808
#
_cell.length_a   1.000
_cell.length_b   1.000
_cell.length_c   1.000
_cell.angle_alpha   90.00
_cell.angle_beta   90.00
_cell.angle_gamma   90.00
#
_symmetry.space_group_name_H-M   'P 1'
#
loop_
_entity.id
_entity.type
_entity.pdbx_description
1 polymer ?
#
loop_
_entity_poly.entity_id
_entity_poly.type
_entity_poly.pdbx_seq_one_letter_code
_entity_poly.pdbx_strand_id
1 'polypeptide(L)'
;MKKVLVLLVAAMLAVTGAAATGCGGEKDILVVMREAGSGTREAFEKVVAKDGVTLEDISKDKTDKYSFVTKREEPKSTAGVITLVSSNKNAIGYVSLSSVGEDVKALTVEGVEPTTETVQDGDYKIQRPFLLLTRADGTITPAAQDFYNFCMSATALEHIDSEGLIEYPDRTPGTYVAAEFDTKQTINISGSTSMREVMTKLVGAYGKVQPNVEVKEAYPGSSGGRTAVKDDATGNTIGLASASSPSENYKENTLCLDAVAVVVNPANKLEDISILQLFDIYTGAVKKFSEIDG
;
A
#
# COMPACT_ATOMS: atom_id res chain seq x y z
N MET A 1 -6.31 -7.83 -94.12
CA MET A 1 -6.51 -7.07 -92.86
C MET A 1 -7.17 -7.98 -91.88
N LYS A 2 -6.42 -8.66 -91.03
CA LYS A 2 -6.88 -9.66 -90.04
C LYS A 2 -7.07 -9.01 -88.71
N LYS A 3 -8.28 -9.00 -88.21
CA LYS A 3 -8.59 -8.56 -86.83
C LYS A 3 -8.29 -9.71 -85.88
N VAL A 4 -7.36 -9.47 -84.98
CA VAL A 4 -7.06 -10.38 -83.84
C VAL A 4 -7.93 -10.00 -82.68
N LEU A 5 -8.75 -10.96 -82.27
CA LEU A 5 -9.61 -10.85 -81.10
C LEU A 5 -8.84 -11.34 -79.86
N VAL A 6 -8.53 -10.45 -78.92
CA VAL A 6 -7.88 -10.81 -77.67
C VAL A 6 -8.96 -11.08 -76.64
N LEU A 7 -9.07 -12.35 -76.20
CA LEU A 7 -9.90 -12.76 -75.04
C LEU A 7 -9.13 -12.52 -73.79
N LEU A 8 -9.62 -11.57 -72.96
CA LEU A 8 -9.18 -11.37 -71.60
C LEU A 8 -9.97 -12.34 -70.72
N VAL A 9 -9.28 -13.36 -70.18
CA VAL A 9 -9.78 -14.22 -69.10
C VAL A 9 -9.47 -13.55 -67.78
N ALA A 10 -10.48 -12.97 -67.13
CA ALA A 10 -10.36 -12.47 -65.77
C ALA A 10 -10.44 -13.65 -64.79
N ALA A 11 -9.29 -14.06 -64.23
CA ALA A 11 -9.21 -14.98 -63.14
C ALA A 11 -9.57 -14.22 -61.83
N MET A 12 -10.77 -14.43 -61.31
CA MET A 12 -11.12 -14.01 -59.94
C MET A 12 -10.40 -14.91 -58.92
N LEU A 13 -9.31 -14.43 -58.35
CA LEU A 13 -8.74 -14.97 -57.13
C LEU A 13 -9.67 -14.56 -55.96
N ALA A 14 -10.49 -15.48 -55.51
CA ALA A 14 -11.16 -15.37 -54.21
C ALA A 14 -10.12 -15.53 -53.11
N VAL A 15 -9.62 -14.39 -52.59
CA VAL A 15 -8.84 -14.37 -51.37
C VAL A 15 -9.83 -14.57 -50.23
N THR A 16 -9.99 -15.82 -49.80
CA THR A 16 -10.60 -16.14 -48.51
C THR A 16 -9.66 -15.64 -47.43
N GLY A 17 -9.90 -14.41 -46.98
CA GLY A 17 -9.27 -13.89 -45.79
C GLY A 17 -9.69 -14.75 -44.61
N ALA A 18 -8.86 -15.74 -44.26
CA ALA A 18 -8.94 -16.34 -42.94
C ALA A 18 -8.64 -15.22 -41.95
N ALA A 19 -9.71 -14.65 -41.35
CA ALA A 19 -9.58 -13.87 -40.17
C ALA A 19 -8.94 -14.81 -39.14
N ALA A 20 -7.63 -14.70 -38.95
CA ALA A 20 -6.96 -15.27 -37.81
C ALA A 20 -7.55 -14.55 -36.56
N THR A 21 -8.66 -15.10 -36.06
CA THR A 21 -9.06 -14.85 -34.70
C THR A 21 -7.91 -15.38 -33.87
N GLY A 22 -6.99 -14.48 -33.56
CA GLY A 22 -5.94 -14.75 -32.58
C GLY A 22 -6.65 -15.11 -31.27
N CYS A 23 -6.73 -16.39 -30.97
CA CYS A 23 -7.00 -16.90 -29.65
C CYS A 23 -5.86 -16.47 -28.74
N GLY A 24 -5.79 -15.20 -28.43
CA GLY A 24 -5.07 -14.71 -27.28
C GLY A 24 -5.88 -15.14 -26.06
N GLY A 25 -5.64 -16.36 -25.56
CA GLY A 25 -6.24 -16.80 -24.31
C GLY A 25 -6.00 -15.73 -23.25
N GLU A 26 -6.96 -15.54 -22.35
CA GLU A 26 -6.82 -14.66 -21.21
C GLU A 26 -5.51 -14.97 -20.48
N LYS A 27 -4.74 -13.92 -20.18
CA LYS A 27 -3.45 -14.06 -19.49
C LYS A 27 -3.69 -14.33 -18.00
N ASP A 28 -2.75 -15.04 -17.40
CA ASP A 28 -2.76 -15.27 -15.97
C ASP A 28 -2.66 -13.93 -15.19
N ILE A 29 -3.27 -13.92 -14.01
CA ILE A 29 -3.17 -12.81 -13.06
C ILE A 29 -1.71 -12.63 -12.66
N LEU A 30 -1.21 -11.42 -12.76
CA LEU A 30 0.05 -11.00 -12.17
C LEU A 30 -0.21 -10.59 -10.73
N VAL A 31 0.17 -11.43 -9.79
CA VAL A 31 0.08 -11.12 -8.36
C VAL A 31 1.22 -10.18 -7.98
N VAL A 32 0.87 -9.00 -7.48
CA VAL A 32 1.81 -8.01 -6.96
C VAL A 32 1.68 -7.97 -5.44
N MET A 33 2.72 -8.39 -4.75
CA MET A 33 2.77 -8.54 -3.31
C MET A 33 3.91 -7.69 -2.76
N ARG A 34 3.73 -7.00 -1.66
CA ARG A 34 4.82 -6.22 -1.08
C ARG A 34 5.92 -7.15 -0.54
N GLU A 35 7.10 -6.59 -0.41
CA GLU A 35 8.26 -7.26 0.19
C GLU A 35 8.03 -7.67 1.65
N ALA A 36 8.79 -8.65 2.14
CA ALA A 36 8.79 -9.02 3.56
C ALA A 36 9.17 -7.82 4.44
N GLY A 37 8.48 -7.63 5.57
CA GLY A 37 8.67 -6.50 6.48
C GLY A 37 7.93 -5.23 6.07
N SER A 38 7.14 -5.25 5.00
CA SER A 38 6.17 -4.20 4.68
C SER A 38 4.97 -4.27 5.62
N GLY A 39 4.67 -3.17 6.32
CA GLY A 39 3.47 -3.10 7.15
C GLY A 39 2.18 -3.21 6.35
N THR A 40 2.16 -2.80 5.06
CA THR A 40 1.02 -2.99 4.17
C THR A 40 0.77 -4.48 3.92
N ARG A 41 1.85 -5.25 3.70
CA ARG A 41 1.80 -6.71 3.57
C ARG A 41 1.32 -7.35 4.87
N GLU A 42 1.89 -6.97 6.01
CA GLU A 42 1.51 -7.49 7.32
C GLU A 42 0.01 -7.28 7.59
N ALA A 43 -0.54 -6.09 7.29
CA ALA A 43 -1.95 -5.79 7.48
C ALA A 43 -2.86 -6.59 6.55
N PHE A 44 -2.51 -6.70 5.26
CA PHE A 44 -3.24 -7.47 4.27
C PHE A 44 -3.26 -8.97 4.61
N GLU A 45 -2.10 -9.54 4.94
CA GLU A 45 -1.93 -10.96 5.22
C GLU A 45 -2.68 -11.42 6.49
N LYS A 46 -2.88 -10.53 7.46
CA LYS A 46 -3.65 -10.86 8.68
C LYS A 46 -5.15 -11.05 8.43
N VAL A 47 -5.70 -10.38 7.42
CA VAL A 47 -7.13 -10.37 7.12
C VAL A 47 -7.49 -11.42 6.07
N VAL A 48 -6.65 -11.59 5.05
CA VAL A 48 -6.93 -12.51 3.94
C VAL A 48 -6.73 -13.94 4.38
N ALA A 49 -7.84 -14.71 4.45
CA ALA A 49 -7.87 -16.03 5.07
C ALA A 49 -8.80 -17.00 4.33
N LYS A 50 -8.52 -18.30 4.48
CA LYS A 50 -9.35 -19.43 4.02
C LYS A 50 -9.22 -20.61 4.99
N ASP A 51 -10.33 -21.24 5.35
CA ASP A 51 -10.36 -22.43 6.22
C ASP A 51 -9.62 -22.24 7.56
N GLY A 52 -9.64 -21.03 8.12
CA GLY A 52 -8.95 -20.70 9.36
C GLY A 52 -7.44 -20.48 9.21
N VAL A 53 -6.90 -20.44 7.98
CA VAL A 53 -5.50 -20.14 7.67
C VAL A 53 -5.43 -18.76 7.02
N THR A 54 -4.59 -17.87 7.58
CA THR A 54 -4.33 -16.55 7.00
C THR A 54 -3.12 -16.58 6.05
N LEU A 55 -2.99 -15.58 5.18
CA LEU A 55 -1.74 -15.42 4.41
C LEU A 55 -0.55 -15.14 5.34
N GLU A 56 -0.78 -14.54 6.52
CA GLU A 56 0.27 -14.36 7.53
C GLU A 56 0.79 -15.69 8.08
N ASP A 57 -0.07 -16.73 8.22
CA ASP A 57 0.36 -18.05 8.65
C ASP A 57 1.28 -18.71 7.60
N ILE A 58 1.03 -18.47 6.31
CA ILE A 58 1.91 -18.88 5.22
C ILE A 58 3.24 -18.13 5.29
N SER A 59 3.21 -16.80 5.45
CA SER A 59 4.41 -15.96 5.56
C SER A 59 5.31 -16.33 6.74
N LYS A 60 4.74 -16.87 7.81
CA LYS A 60 5.44 -17.24 9.05
C LYS A 60 5.72 -18.75 9.17
N ASP A 61 5.56 -19.50 8.07
CA ASP A 61 5.79 -20.96 8.02
C ASP A 61 4.99 -21.73 9.09
N LYS A 62 3.78 -21.28 9.42
CA LYS A 62 2.92 -21.92 10.41
C LYS A 62 1.99 -22.98 9.82
N THR A 63 2.01 -23.17 8.50
CA THR A 63 1.16 -24.11 7.77
C THR A 63 1.86 -24.66 6.54
N ASP A 64 1.68 -25.97 6.30
CA ASP A 64 2.09 -26.64 5.06
C ASP A 64 0.91 -26.85 4.10
N LYS A 65 -0.31 -26.42 4.51
CA LYS A 65 -1.54 -26.61 3.73
C LYS A 65 -1.57 -25.75 2.47
N TYR A 66 -1.01 -24.54 2.53
CA TYR A 66 -1.00 -23.58 1.44
C TYR A 66 0.40 -22.96 1.28
N SER A 67 0.66 -22.46 0.08
CA SER A 67 1.86 -21.68 -0.23
C SER A 67 1.49 -20.50 -1.13
N PHE A 68 2.31 -19.46 -1.12
CA PHE A 68 2.13 -18.37 -2.08
C PHE A 68 2.34 -18.82 -3.52
N VAL A 69 1.60 -18.19 -4.44
CA VAL A 69 1.84 -18.37 -5.87
C VAL A 69 3.30 -18.11 -6.22
N THR A 70 3.90 -19.02 -7.00
CA THR A 70 5.34 -18.97 -7.32
C THR A 70 5.69 -17.78 -8.20
N LYS A 71 4.83 -17.47 -9.19
CA LYS A 71 5.03 -16.35 -10.12
C LYS A 71 4.32 -15.11 -9.59
N ARG A 72 5.08 -14.26 -8.91
CA ARG A 72 4.61 -12.99 -8.37
C ARG A 72 5.71 -11.93 -8.44
N GLU A 73 5.34 -10.66 -8.34
CA GLU A 73 6.26 -9.54 -8.21
C GLU A 73 6.26 -9.01 -6.78
N GLU A 74 7.44 -8.67 -6.24
CA GLU A 74 7.60 -8.18 -4.86
C GLU A 74 8.31 -6.80 -4.84
N PRO A 75 7.62 -5.72 -5.24
CA PRO A 75 8.18 -4.37 -5.21
C PRO A 75 8.41 -3.89 -3.77
N LYS A 76 9.48 -3.09 -3.58
CA LYS A 76 9.92 -2.59 -2.27
C LYS A 76 9.26 -1.27 -1.83
N SER A 77 8.19 -0.86 -2.49
CA SER A 77 7.51 0.40 -2.15
C SER A 77 6.07 0.42 -2.65
N THR A 78 5.24 1.30 -2.07
CA THR A 78 3.88 1.59 -2.55
C THR A 78 3.90 2.03 -4.01
N ALA A 79 4.79 2.96 -4.39
CA ALA A 79 4.93 3.43 -5.77
C ALA A 79 5.30 2.30 -6.74
N GLY A 80 6.10 1.32 -6.30
CA GLY A 80 6.44 0.14 -7.10
C GLY A 80 5.23 -0.75 -7.38
N VAL A 81 4.31 -0.92 -6.41
CA VAL A 81 3.02 -1.61 -6.64
C VAL A 81 2.19 -0.88 -7.67
N ILE A 82 2.01 0.45 -7.51
CA ILE A 82 1.24 1.28 -8.43
C ILE A 82 1.79 1.16 -9.85
N THR A 83 3.12 1.26 -10.03
CA THR A 83 3.78 1.13 -11.33
C THR A 83 3.49 -0.21 -12.00
N LEU A 84 3.56 -1.31 -11.27
CA LEU A 84 3.31 -2.66 -11.82
C LEU A 84 1.83 -2.84 -12.18
N VAL A 85 0.92 -2.39 -11.32
CA VAL A 85 -0.53 -2.53 -11.55
C VAL A 85 -0.99 -1.62 -12.69
N SER A 86 -0.55 -0.37 -12.74
CA SER A 86 -0.92 0.57 -13.81
C SER A 86 -0.42 0.13 -15.19
N SER A 87 0.72 -0.55 -15.25
CA SER A 87 1.32 -1.01 -16.52
C SER A 87 0.79 -2.35 -17.01
N ASN A 88 0.02 -3.11 -16.22
CA ASN A 88 -0.45 -4.45 -16.58
C ASN A 88 -1.94 -4.65 -16.24
N LYS A 89 -2.76 -4.85 -17.29
CA LYS A 89 -4.22 -5.06 -17.16
C LYS A 89 -4.61 -6.31 -16.35
N ASN A 90 -3.70 -7.27 -16.23
CA ASN A 90 -3.93 -8.51 -15.49
C ASN A 90 -3.28 -8.49 -14.11
N ALA A 91 -2.78 -7.35 -13.65
CA ALA A 91 -2.19 -7.25 -12.32
C ALA A 91 -3.26 -6.99 -11.25
N ILE A 92 -3.04 -7.60 -10.08
CA ILE A 92 -3.71 -7.30 -8.83
C ILE A 92 -2.65 -7.04 -7.76
N GLY A 93 -2.88 -6.04 -6.95
CA GLY A 93 -2.01 -5.67 -5.84
C GLY A 93 -2.78 -5.01 -4.72
N TYR A 94 -2.07 -4.46 -3.75
CA TYR A 94 -2.67 -3.71 -2.66
C TYR A 94 -1.75 -2.55 -2.22
N VAL A 95 -2.37 -1.44 -1.88
CA VAL A 95 -1.68 -0.21 -1.45
C VAL A 95 -2.43 0.44 -0.28
N SER A 96 -1.85 1.49 0.32
CA SER A 96 -2.57 2.40 1.21
C SER A 96 -3.72 3.07 0.45
N LEU A 97 -4.88 3.22 1.07
CA LEU A 97 -6.01 3.96 0.50
C LEU A 97 -5.62 5.38 0.12
N SER A 98 -4.85 6.05 0.97
CA SER A 98 -4.32 7.41 0.72
C SER A 98 -3.41 7.52 -0.50
N SER A 99 -2.90 6.39 -1.01
CA SER A 99 -2.04 6.35 -2.21
C SER A 99 -2.80 5.93 -3.48
N VAL A 100 -4.11 5.73 -3.40
CA VAL A 100 -4.94 5.43 -4.57
C VAL A 100 -5.19 6.70 -5.37
N GLY A 101 -4.73 6.71 -6.62
CA GLY A 101 -4.93 7.80 -7.58
C GLY A 101 -5.50 7.26 -8.89
N GLU A 102 -5.48 8.09 -9.93
CA GLU A 102 -6.02 7.74 -11.26
C GLU A 102 -5.29 6.59 -11.96
N ASP A 103 -4.06 6.28 -11.54
CA ASP A 103 -3.23 5.24 -12.13
C ASP A 103 -3.69 3.81 -11.80
N VAL A 104 -4.49 3.64 -10.75
CA VAL A 104 -5.01 2.34 -10.30
C VAL A 104 -6.47 2.45 -9.88
N LYS A 105 -7.22 1.36 -10.03
CA LYS A 105 -8.61 1.27 -9.56
C LYS A 105 -8.67 0.45 -8.28
N ALA A 106 -9.23 1.01 -7.21
CA ALA A 106 -9.56 0.26 -6.01
C ALA A 106 -10.81 -0.60 -6.26
N LEU A 107 -10.79 -1.81 -5.71
CA LEU A 107 -11.94 -2.71 -5.69
C LEU A 107 -12.71 -2.56 -4.38
N THR A 108 -14.00 -2.82 -4.41
CA THR A 108 -14.73 -3.16 -3.19
C THR A 108 -14.25 -4.51 -2.67
N VAL A 109 -14.32 -4.72 -1.37
CA VAL A 109 -14.00 -6.01 -0.74
C VAL A 109 -15.21 -6.46 0.06
N GLU A 110 -15.75 -7.63 -0.27
CA GLU A 110 -17.01 -8.13 0.30
C GLU A 110 -18.18 -7.13 0.10
N GLY A 111 -18.21 -6.45 -1.04
CA GLY A 111 -19.22 -5.43 -1.34
C GLY A 111 -19.02 -4.08 -0.62
N VAL A 112 -17.94 -3.91 0.14
CA VAL A 112 -17.65 -2.68 0.89
C VAL A 112 -16.54 -1.88 0.19
N GLU A 113 -16.82 -0.63 -0.14
CA GLU A 113 -15.85 0.30 -0.72
C GLU A 113 -14.84 0.76 0.34
N PRO A 114 -13.53 0.83 0.01
CA PRO A 114 -12.54 1.40 0.92
C PRO A 114 -12.67 2.94 0.93
N THR A 115 -13.43 3.46 1.88
CA THR A 115 -13.60 4.90 2.11
C THR A 115 -13.25 5.25 3.54
N THR A 116 -13.03 6.54 3.81
CA THR A 116 -12.80 7.04 5.18
C THR A 116 -13.94 6.61 6.11
N GLU A 117 -15.19 6.72 5.67
CA GLU A 117 -16.39 6.36 6.42
C GLU A 117 -16.44 4.86 6.74
N THR A 118 -16.33 3.99 5.71
CA THR A 118 -16.41 2.53 5.90
C THR A 118 -15.27 1.97 6.74
N VAL A 119 -14.10 2.62 6.73
CA VAL A 119 -12.97 2.27 7.60
C VAL A 119 -13.25 2.73 9.04
N GLN A 120 -13.75 3.95 9.24
CA GLN A 120 -14.08 4.50 10.55
C GLN A 120 -15.17 3.69 11.26
N ASP A 121 -16.19 3.26 10.51
CA ASP A 121 -17.28 2.41 11.01
C ASP A 121 -16.87 0.95 11.23
N GLY A 122 -15.68 0.57 10.74
CA GLY A 122 -15.17 -0.80 10.84
C GLY A 122 -15.81 -1.78 9.85
N ASP A 123 -16.54 -1.30 8.85
CA ASP A 123 -17.15 -2.12 7.81
C ASP A 123 -16.11 -2.64 6.83
N TYR A 124 -15.17 -1.78 6.41
CA TYR A 124 -14.04 -2.20 5.59
C TYR A 124 -13.00 -2.93 6.45
N LYS A 125 -12.75 -4.21 6.17
CA LYS A 125 -12.01 -5.11 7.06
C LYS A 125 -10.49 -4.98 6.96
N ILE A 126 -9.93 -4.52 5.83
CA ILE A 126 -8.48 -4.44 5.64
C ILE A 126 -8.00 -3.04 6.06
N GLN A 127 -8.15 -2.73 7.35
CA GLN A 127 -7.71 -1.48 7.95
C GLN A 127 -6.48 -1.68 8.85
N ARG A 128 -5.77 -0.59 9.15
CA ARG A 128 -4.53 -0.62 9.91
C ARG A 128 -4.19 0.72 10.56
N PRO A 129 -3.43 0.73 11.67
CA PRO A 129 -2.89 1.97 12.21
C PRO A 129 -1.65 2.42 11.41
N PHE A 130 -1.49 3.74 11.27
CA PHE A 130 -0.20 4.38 11.05
C PHE A 130 0.39 4.75 12.40
N LEU A 131 1.61 4.32 12.65
CA LEU A 131 2.26 4.34 13.95
C LEU A 131 3.52 5.19 13.92
N LEU A 132 3.68 6.03 14.93
CA LEU A 132 4.96 6.62 15.30
C LEU A 132 5.61 5.73 16.38
N LEU A 133 6.83 5.32 16.13
CA LEU A 133 7.60 4.49 17.04
C LEU A 133 8.64 5.34 17.78
N THR A 134 8.67 5.19 19.09
CA THR A 134 9.68 5.79 19.95
C THR A 134 10.37 4.70 20.78
N ARG A 135 11.54 4.95 21.33
CA ARG A 135 12.24 3.96 22.18
C ARG A 135 11.39 3.54 23.38
N ALA A 136 11.40 2.27 23.70
CA ALA A 136 10.65 1.72 24.85
C ALA A 136 11.16 2.24 26.20
N ASP A 137 12.48 2.48 26.30
CA ASP A 137 13.11 3.02 27.52
C ASP A 137 12.81 4.51 27.78
N GLY A 138 12.09 5.17 26.86
CA GLY A 138 11.72 6.57 26.95
C GLY A 138 12.81 7.54 26.52
N THR A 139 13.97 7.05 26.07
CA THR A 139 15.04 7.90 25.52
C THR A 139 14.56 8.56 24.24
N ILE A 140 14.50 9.89 24.24
CA ILE A 140 14.13 10.71 23.08
C ILE A 140 14.82 12.08 23.21
N THR A 141 15.39 12.58 22.12
CA THR A 141 15.99 13.93 22.14
C THR A 141 14.89 15.01 22.22
N PRO A 142 15.17 16.20 22.78
CA PRO A 142 14.20 17.28 22.85
C PRO A 142 13.62 17.65 21.48
N ALA A 143 14.44 17.64 20.42
CA ALA A 143 13.96 17.94 19.06
C ALA A 143 13.08 16.84 18.47
N ALA A 144 13.38 15.57 18.72
CA ALA A 144 12.54 14.45 18.30
C ALA A 144 11.21 14.44 19.10
N GLN A 145 11.24 14.76 20.40
CA GLN A 145 10.03 14.91 21.22
C GLN A 145 9.15 16.06 20.71
N ASP A 146 9.74 17.19 20.33
CA ASP A 146 9.01 18.33 19.81
C ASP A 146 8.30 17.99 18.49
N PHE A 147 8.97 17.32 17.55
CA PHE A 147 8.35 16.83 16.31
C PHE A 147 7.26 15.78 16.60
N TYR A 148 7.50 14.86 17.53
CA TYR A 148 6.48 13.90 17.95
C TYR A 148 5.23 14.61 18.50
N ASN A 149 5.42 15.60 19.37
CA ASN A 149 4.32 16.39 19.95
C ASN A 149 3.53 17.14 18.85
N PHE A 150 4.24 17.69 17.84
CA PHE A 150 3.60 18.30 16.68
C PHE A 150 2.73 17.28 15.93
N CYS A 151 3.28 16.13 15.58
CA CYS A 151 2.54 15.07 14.88
C CYS A 151 1.30 14.59 15.67
N MET A 152 1.39 14.57 17.00
CA MET A 152 0.30 14.14 17.89
C MET A 152 -0.65 15.28 18.27
N SER A 153 -0.49 16.49 17.77
CA SER A 153 -1.32 17.66 18.08
C SER A 153 -2.55 17.80 17.20
N ALA A 154 -3.45 18.69 17.58
CA ALA A 154 -4.61 19.08 16.78
C ALA A 154 -4.20 19.75 15.45
N THR A 155 -3.08 20.47 15.43
CA THR A 155 -2.55 21.10 14.21
C THR A 155 -2.20 20.08 13.12
N ALA A 156 -1.77 18.87 13.50
CA ALA A 156 -1.45 17.82 12.54
C ALA A 156 -2.69 17.19 11.90
N LEU A 157 -3.86 17.24 12.54
CA LEU A 157 -5.09 16.60 12.03
C LEU A 157 -5.51 17.10 10.65
N GLU A 158 -5.47 18.42 10.42
CA GLU A 158 -5.82 19.00 9.11
C GLU A 158 -4.98 18.41 7.96
N HIS A 159 -3.73 18.08 8.25
CA HIS A 159 -2.83 17.46 7.27
C HIS A 159 -3.12 15.98 7.09
N ILE A 160 -3.50 15.27 8.15
CA ILE A 160 -3.90 13.86 8.14
C ILE A 160 -5.18 13.70 7.32
N ASP A 161 -6.20 14.50 7.60
CA ASP A 161 -7.49 14.49 6.89
C ASP A 161 -7.33 14.83 5.42
N SER A 162 -6.44 15.79 5.08
CA SER A 162 -6.18 16.17 3.69
C SER A 162 -5.54 15.07 2.84
N GLU A 163 -5.00 14.03 3.46
CA GLU A 163 -4.49 12.82 2.81
C GLU A 163 -5.53 11.69 2.75
N GLY A 164 -6.77 11.93 3.16
CA GLY A 164 -7.81 10.89 3.23
C GLY A 164 -7.54 9.82 4.30
N LEU A 165 -6.69 10.14 5.28
CA LEU A 165 -6.42 9.30 6.45
C LEU A 165 -7.44 9.60 7.54
N ILE A 166 -7.65 8.63 8.41
CA ILE A 166 -8.75 8.66 9.37
C ILE A 166 -8.21 8.98 10.77
N GLU A 167 -8.81 9.97 11.44
CA GLU A 167 -8.50 10.24 12.83
C GLU A 167 -8.72 8.99 13.68
N TYR A 168 -7.73 8.69 14.54
CA TYR A 168 -7.87 7.58 15.48
C TYR A 168 -8.81 7.99 16.63
N PRO A 169 -9.96 7.29 16.84
CA PRO A 169 -11.00 7.72 17.78
C PRO A 169 -10.53 7.92 19.23
N ASP A 170 -9.57 7.11 19.67
CA ASP A 170 -9.03 7.17 21.03
C ASP A 170 -7.96 8.24 21.21
N ARG A 171 -7.64 9.00 20.14
CA ARG A 171 -6.66 10.06 20.20
C ARG A 171 -7.29 11.33 20.77
N THR A 172 -6.65 11.90 21.78
CA THR A 172 -7.00 13.22 22.30
C THR A 172 -5.90 14.22 21.93
N PRO A 173 -6.02 14.89 20.76
CA PRO A 173 -4.98 15.78 20.29
C PRO A 173 -4.94 17.05 21.12
N GLY A 174 -3.75 17.36 21.67
CA GLY A 174 -3.49 18.61 22.38
C GLY A 174 -3.12 19.75 21.45
N THR A 175 -3.04 20.98 22.01
CA THR A 175 -2.47 22.12 21.29
C THR A 175 -0.95 21.96 21.19
N TYR A 176 -0.37 22.11 20.01
CA TYR A 176 1.08 22.13 19.85
C TYR A 176 1.66 23.46 20.33
N VAL A 177 2.72 23.37 21.13
CA VAL A 177 3.54 24.51 21.57
C VAL A 177 4.98 24.16 21.20
N ALA A 178 5.57 24.95 20.30
CA ALA A 178 6.94 24.74 19.84
C ALA A 178 7.95 24.91 20.98
N ALA A 179 8.89 23.97 21.09
CA ALA A 179 10.03 24.13 21.97
C ALA A 179 11.00 25.21 21.44
N GLU A 180 11.76 25.84 22.32
CA GLU A 180 12.79 26.80 21.93
C GLU A 180 14.13 26.09 21.71
N PHE A 181 14.78 26.35 20.57
CA PHE A 181 16.11 25.84 20.26
C PHE A 181 17.01 26.98 19.81
N ASP A 182 18.08 27.25 20.57
CA ASP A 182 19.05 28.30 20.27
C ASP A 182 19.95 27.94 19.08
N THR A 183 20.05 26.66 18.74
CA THR A 183 20.87 26.13 17.65
C THR A 183 20.08 25.19 16.78
N LYS A 184 20.51 25.06 15.51
CA LYS A 184 19.89 24.08 14.60
C LYS A 184 20.06 22.65 15.12
N GLN A 185 18.95 21.91 15.10
CA GLN A 185 18.85 20.51 15.44
C GLN A 185 18.58 19.71 14.17
N THR A 186 18.91 18.44 14.18
CA THR A 186 18.57 17.51 13.11
C THR A 186 18.00 16.25 13.75
N ILE A 187 16.85 15.79 13.28
CA ILE A 187 16.24 14.53 13.68
C ILE A 187 16.02 13.62 12.46
N ASN A 188 15.76 12.34 12.69
CA ASN A 188 15.47 11.39 11.63
C ASN A 188 14.07 10.83 11.79
N ILE A 189 13.37 10.65 10.67
CA ILE A 189 12.22 9.77 10.59
C ILE A 189 12.52 8.65 9.61
N SER A 190 12.14 7.42 9.95
CA SER A 190 12.46 6.27 9.13
C SER A 190 11.38 5.22 9.16
N GLY A 191 10.96 4.68 8.01
CA GLY A 191 10.04 3.55 8.01
C GLY A 191 9.13 3.37 6.81
N SER A 192 7.84 3.24 7.08
CA SER A 192 6.82 2.83 6.12
C SER A 192 6.73 3.74 4.89
N THR A 193 6.80 3.14 3.70
CA THR A 193 6.62 3.86 2.42
C THR A 193 5.19 4.36 2.22
N SER A 194 4.19 3.73 2.87
CA SER A 194 2.79 4.18 2.82
C SER A 194 2.55 5.47 3.60
N MET A 195 3.43 5.81 4.54
CA MET A 195 3.32 7.05 5.33
C MET A 195 4.06 8.23 4.68
N ARG A 196 4.72 8.04 3.54
CA ARG A 196 5.56 9.07 2.91
C ARG A 196 4.80 10.38 2.68
N GLU A 197 3.63 10.31 2.08
CA GLU A 197 2.87 11.50 1.66
C GLU A 197 2.42 12.32 2.86
N VAL A 198 1.78 11.69 3.83
CA VAL A 198 1.37 12.39 5.06
C VAL A 198 2.57 12.91 5.86
N MET A 199 3.66 12.14 5.95
CA MET A 199 4.85 12.61 6.68
C MET A 199 5.53 13.78 5.97
N THR A 200 5.61 13.79 4.65
CA THR A 200 6.14 14.95 3.90
C THR A 200 5.33 16.21 4.14
N LYS A 201 3.99 16.10 4.22
CA LYS A 201 3.13 17.24 4.59
C LYS A 201 3.37 17.69 6.04
N LEU A 202 3.41 16.74 6.98
CA LEU A 202 3.65 17.05 8.40
C LEU A 202 5.03 17.69 8.61
N VAL A 203 6.08 17.17 7.96
CA VAL A 203 7.44 17.75 7.99
C VAL A 203 7.43 19.16 7.43
N GLY A 204 6.76 19.37 6.28
CA GLY A 204 6.63 20.70 5.67
C GLY A 204 5.86 21.70 6.54
N ALA A 205 4.81 21.26 7.23
CA ALA A 205 4.05 22.08 8.16
C ALA A 205 4.85 22.39 9.44
N TYR A 206 5.52 21.38 9.99
CA TYR A 206 6.38 21.54 11.16
C TYR A 206 7.52 22.53 10.91
N GLY A 207 8.20 22.45 9.76
CA GLY A 207 9.29 23.36 9.41
C GLY A 207 8.90 24.85 9.37
N LYS A 208 7.60 25.15 9.18
CA LYS A 208 7.08 26.54 9.22
C LYS A 208 6.96 27.07 10.65
N VAL A 209 6.68 26.20 11.61
CA VAL A 209 6.50 26.57 13.03
C VAL A 209 7.74 26.30 13.87
N GLN A 210 8.65 25.45 13.37
CA GLN A 210 9.90 25.07 14.04
C GLN A 210 11.10 25.13 13.06
N PRO A 211 11.56 26.31 12.65
CA PRO A 211 12.61 26.45 11.63
C PRO A 211 14.01 26.02 12.08
N ASN A 212 14.21 25.81 13.39
CA ASN A 212 15.48 25.37 13.95
C ASN A 212 15.64 23.84 14.03
N VAL A 213 14.62 23.06 13.57
CA VAL A 213 14.70 21.60 13.50
C VAL A 213 14.58 21.12 12.06
N GLU A 214 15.62 20.46 11.56
CA GLU A 214 15.62 19.78 10.27
C GLU A 214 15.19 18.33 10.47
N VAL A 215 14.18 17.86 9.72
CA VAL A 215 13.72 16.47 9.73
C VAL A 215 14.26 15.76 8.50
N LYS A 216 15.10 14.73 8.69
CA LYS A 216 15.59 13.86 7.61
C LYS A 216 14.68 12.66 7.46
N GLU A 217 14.24 12.43 6.24
CA GLU A 217 13.26 11.41 5.90
C GLU A 217 13.91 10.21 5.19
N ALA A 218 13.61 8.99 5.65
CA ALA A 218 13.99 7.74 5.00
C ALA A 218 12.83 6.74 5.03
N TYR A 219 12.60 6.03 3.93
CA TYR A 219 11.45 5.14 3.79
C TYR A 219 11.84 3.70 3.39
N PRO A 220 12.59 2.98 4.25
CA PRO A 220 13.02 1.59 3.99
C PRO A 220 11.95 0.53 4.25
N GLY A 221 10.70 0.92 4.58
CA GLY A 221 9.63 0.03 5.00
C GLY A 221 9.47 -0.04 6.52
N SER A 222 8.36 -0.62 7.00
CA SER A 222 8.04 -0.65 8.45
C SER A 222 9.08 -1.39 9.28
N SER A 223 9.62 -2.50 8.79
CA SER A 223 10.71 -3.22 9.49
C SER A 223 11.98 -2.37 9.62
N GLY A 224 12.31 -1.60 8.58
CA GLY A 224 13.42 -0.65 8.62
C GLY A 224 13.22 0.46 9.65
N GLY A 225 11.99 0.96 9.80
CA GLY A 225 11.63 1.92 10.84
C GLY A 225 11.78 1.36 12.25
N ARG A 226 11.32 0.15 12.48
CA ARG A 226 11.47 -0.57 13.75
C ARG A 226 12.95 -0.76 14.11
N THR A 227 13.76 -1.17 13.12
CA THR A 227 15.21 -1.33 13.28
C THR A 227 15.90 0.01 13.59
N ALA A 228 15.54 1.08 12.87
CA ALA A 228 16.14 2.39 13.07
C ALA A 228 15.94 2.93 14.50
N VAL A 229 14.72 2.75 15.08
CA VAL A 229 14.45 3.15 16.47
C VAL A 229 15.21 2.28 17.48
N LYS A 230 15.25 0.97 17.25
CA LYS A 230 15.97 0.03 18.11
C LYS A 230 17.46 0.37 18.17
N ASP A 231 18.06 0.65 17.02
CA ASP A 231 19.52 0.83 16.89
C ASP A 231 19.97 2.26 17.26
N ASP A 232 19.06 3.23 17.30
CA ASP A 232 19.38 4.60 17.71
C ASP A 232 19.34 4.77 19.22
N ALA A 233 20.47 4.55 19.88
CA ALA A 233 20.60 4.72 21.33
C ALA A 233 20.39 6.17 21.83
N THR A 234 20.43 7.16 20.93
CA THR A 234 20.26 8.57 21.31
C THR A 234 18.80 9.02 21.39
N GLY A 235 17.87 8.27 20.77
CA GLY A 235 16.47 8.64 20.66
C GLY A 235 16.22 9.81 19.71
N ASN A 236 17.10 10.01 18.73
CA ASN A 236 16.97 11.08 17.72
C ASN A 236 16.16 10.64 16.50
N THR A 237 15.70 9.39 16.48
CA THR A 237 14.93 8.80 15.39
C THR A 237 13.52 8.46 15.84
N ILE A 238 12.52 8.88 15.05
CA ILE A 238 11.14 8.42 15.13
C ILE A 238 10.90 7.40 14.03
N GLY A 239 10.47 6.20 14.41
CA GLY A 239 10.12 5.15 13.47
C GLY A 239 8.72 5.33 12.91
N LEU A 240 8.51 4.86 11.68
CA LEU A 240 7.22 4.87 10.99
C LEU A 240 6.82 3.44 10.67
N ALA A 241 5.66 2.99 11.16
CA ALA A 241 5.13 1.68 10.85
C ALA A 241 3.65 1.75 10.44
N SER A 242 3.24 0.88 9.53
CA SER A 242 1.87 0.80 9.01
C SER A 242 1.22 -0.56 9.30
N ALA A 243 1.67 -1.20 10.35
CA ALA A 243 1.03 -2.33 11.02
C ALA A 243 1.63 -2.45 12.42
N SER A 244 0.81 -2.88 13.38
CA SER A 244 1.26 -3.15 14.75
C SER A 244 2.08 -4.44 14.80
N SER A 245 3.22 -4.36 15.48
CA SER A 245 4.11 -5.48 15.78
C SER A 245 4.83 -5.17 17.11
N PRO A 246 4.15 -5.38 18.25
CA PRO A 246 4.66 -4.99 19.56
C PRO A 246 6.03 -5.57 19.88
N SER A 247 6.87 -4.80 20.55
CA SER A 247 8.24 -5.17 20.91
C SER A 247 8.66 -4.50 22.21
N GLU A 248 9.59 -5.10 22.93
CA GLU A 248 10.24 -4.51 24.09
C GLU A 248 11.21 -3.35 23.75
N ASN A 249 11.54 -3.18 22.46
CA ASN A 249 12.51 -2.18 22.00
C ASN A 249 11.90 -0.81 21.68
N TYR A 250 10.61 -0.76 21.40
CA TYR A 250 9.91 0.48 21.02
C TYR A 250 8.46 0.50 21.53
N LYS A 251 7.92 1.70 21.68
CA LYS A 251 6.50 1.98 21.92
C LYS A 251 5.84 2.32 20.60
N GLU A 252 4.64 1.81 20.38
CA GLU A 252 3.78 2.14 19.25
C GLU A 252 2.77 3.20 19.66
N ASN A 253 2.73 4.31 18.92
CA ASN A 253 1.80 5.41 19.15
C ASN A 253 1.00 5.63 17.88
N THR A 254 -0.32 5.44 17.93
CA THR A 254 -1.18 5.56 16.75
C THR A 254 -1.29 7.03 16.33
N LEU A 255 -0.82 7.33 15.13
CA LEU A 255 -0.96 8.64 14.49
C LEU A 255 -2.36 8.80 13.92
N CYS A 256 -2.80 7.84 13.12
CA CYS A 256 -4.10 7.81 12.43
C CYS A 256 -4.40 6.38 11.95
N LEU A 257 -5.58 6.17 11.38
CA LEU A 257 -5.94 4.94 10.69
C LEU A 257 -5.82 5.12 9.17
N ASP A 258 -5.59 4.01 8.49
CA ASP A 258 -5.54 3.87 7.04
C ASP A 258 -6.19 2.55 6.63
N ALA A 259 -6.62 2.44 5.39
CA ALA A 259 -7.05 1.19 4.79
C ALA A 259 -6.01 0.64 3.81
N VAL A 260 -6.02 -0.67 3.64
CA VAL A 260 -5.30 -1.33 2.55
C VAL A 260 -6.29 -1.60 1.42
N ALA A 261 -6.25 -0.75 0.39
CA ALA A 261 -7.08 -0.91 -0.80
C ALA A 261 -6.49 -2.00 -1.70
N VAL A 262 -7.33 -2.94 -2.13
CA VAL A 262 -7.01 -3.89 -3.20
C VAL A 262 -7.14 -3.15 -4.52
N VAL A 263 -6.10 -3.21 -5.36
CA VAL A 263 -6.05 -2.41 -6.58
C VAL A 263 -5.78 -3.26 -7.82
N VAL A 264 -6.42 -2.86 -8.91
CA VAL A 264 -6.22 -3.40 -10.25
C VAL A 264 -5.94 -2.27 -11.24
N ASN A 265 -5.53 -2.62 -12.46
CA ASN A 265 -5.42 -1.65 -13.55
C ASN A 265 -6.79 -1.01 -13.83
N PRO A 266 -6.89 0.31 -14.13
CA PRO A 266 -8.16 0.98 -14.43
C PRO A 266 -8.96 0.36 -15.58
N ALA A 267 -8.29 -0.32 -16.52
CA ALA A 267 -8.96 -1.03 -17.62
C ALA A 267 -9.45 -2.45 -17.25
N ASN A 268 -9.21 -2.92 -16.03
CA ASN A 268 -9.76 -4.17 -15.51
C ASN A 268 -11.24 -4.00 -15.21
N LYS A 269 -12.05 -5.01 -15.52
CA LYS A 269 -13.53 -4.96 -15.36
C LYS A 269 -14.02 -5.42 -13.98
N LEU A 270 -13.14 -6.00 -13.16
CA LEU A 270 -13.49 -6.43 -11.81
C LEU A 270 -13.84 -5.19 -10.96
N GLU A 271 -14.94 -5.25 -10.23
CA GLU A 271 -15.40 -4.17 -9.34
C GLU A 271 -15.36 -4.60 -7.86
N ASP A 272 -15.62 -5.87 -7.59
CA ASP A 272 -15.67 -6.42 -6.24
C ASP A 272 -14.81 -7.68 -6.13
N ILE A 273 -14.32 -7.98 -4.94
CA ILE A 273 -13.57 -9.19 -4.64
C ILE A 273 -13.79 -9.63 -3.19
N SER A 274 -13.98 -10.93 -2.98
CA SER A 274 -14.09 -11.46 -1.62
C SER A 274 -12.72 -11.75 -1.01
N ILE A 275 -12.66 -11.83 0.32
CA ILE A 275 -11.47 -12.26 1.07
C ILE A 275 -11.03 -13.67 0.63
N LEU A 276 -11.99 -14.55 0.36
CA LEU A 276 -11.71 -15.90 -0.12
C LEU A 276 -11.06 -15.91 -1.51
N GLN A 277 -11.58 -15.11 -2.45
CA GLN A 277 -11.01 -14.97 -3.79
C GLN A 277 -9.61 -14.35 -3.74
N LEU A 278 -9.38 -13.38 -2.87
CA LEU A 278 -8.03 -12.85 -2.61
C LEU A 278 -7.08 -13.96 -2.14
N PHE A 279 -7.50 -14.77 -1.18
CA PHE A 279 -6.69 -15.89 -0.72
C PHE A 279 -6.35 -16.85 -1.87
N ASP A 280 -7.34 -17.23 -2.68
CA ASP A 280 -7.17 -18.15 -3.79
C ASP A 280 -6.26 -17.59 -4.91
N ILE A 281 -6.30 -16.29 -5.17
CA ILE A 281 -5.38 -15.61 -6.10
C ILE A 281 -3.95 -15.63 -5.54
N TYR A 282 -3.75 -15.21 -4.29
CA TYR A 282 -2.41 -15.09 -3.70
C TYR A 282 -1.76 -16.45 -3.43
N THR A 283 -2.54 -17.53 -3.33
CA THR A 283 -2.05 -18.92 -3.25
C THR A 283 -2.02 -19.64 -4.60
N GLY A 284 -2.53 -19.01 -5.67
CA GLY A 284 -2.47 -19.55 -7.04
C GLY A 284 -3.52 -20.60 -7.36
N ALA A 285 -4.56 -20.74 -6.53
CA ALA A 285 -5.75 -21.56 -6.82
C ALA A 285 -6.58 -20.95 -7.95
N VAL A 286 -6.74 -19.62 -7.96
CA VAL A 286 -7.33 -18.80 -9.05
C VAL A 286 -6.19 -18.17 -9.83
N LYS A 287 -6.20 -18.35 -11.16
CA LYS A 287 -5.14 -17.87 -12.05
C LYS A 287 -5.59 -16.82 -13.05
N LYS A 288 -6.88 -16.68 -13.29
CA LYS A 288 -7.46 -15.74 -14.25
C LYS A 288 -8.61 -14.97 -13.64
N PHE A 289 -8.80 -13.73 -14.07
CA PHE A 289 -9.94 -12.94 -13.60
C PHE A 289 -11.31 -13.53 -14.05
N SER A 290 -11.36 -14.25 -15.18
CA SER A 290 -12.57 -14.97 -15.60
C SER A 290 -12.95 -16.16 -14.72
N GLU A 291 -12.06 -16.62 -13.82
CA GLU A 291 -12.33 -17.68 -12.84
C GLU A 291 -12.95 -17.13 -11.55
N ILE A 292 -13.01 -15.80 -11.41
CA ILE A 292 -13.65 -15.12 -10.29
C ILE A 292 -15.15 -15.03 -10.61
N ASP A 293 -15.94 -15.89 -9.97
CA ASP A 293 -17.41 -15.82 -10.06
C ASP A 293 -17.88 -14.49 -9.45
N GLY A 294 -18.71 -13.74 -10.21
CA GLY A 294 -19.31 -12.48 -9.79
C GLY A 294 -20.43 -12.66 -8.76
#